data_0eb544798cfd77d64c81ee919c0bc42e
#
_entry.id   0eb544798cfd77d64c81ee919c0bc42e
#
_cell.length_a   1.000
_cell.length_b   1.000
_cell.length_c   1.000
_cell.angle_alpha   90.00
_cell.angle_beta   90.00
_cell.angle_gamma   90.00
#
_symmetry.space_group_name_H-M   'P 1'
#
loop_
_entity.id
_entity.type
_entity.pdbx_description
1 polymer ?
#
loop_
_entity_poly.entity_id
_entity_poly.type
_entity_poly.pdbx_seq_one_letter_code
_entity_poly.pdbx_strand_id
1 'polypeptide(L)'
;MEKNGVPTDLNELAEYIKRKIAPKEFAIILHDRDLKDGKPVEPHIHIALRFKRQRYLHVIAKAFNDENVANVAKWDRNYKNMYLYLVHLTDNSEDNKAPYKNSEVVASFDFDKFIEETVAEVFKPRKEIITDLLNDYGYGNISLEDIKEELTPLEFSKNKKHIDTIKKDLLIAADFEFFKEEMKESKRKIKTYFCFGETGTGKTSWAKNFAHEKNMSYYITGSNRDLFSNYENEQIIIADDLRPETLPYEEILKLTDPYNFEVSAGSRYYDKRLVAEIIIITTPYSPNDFYFASKSSEDTYIVETELNRVKDVETMNPDSPEQLFRRINPMEFTKNSIIPHFWDNDEKKFKLLNEYAQENKWSKHNPFPSKNELIEDFSKLFGDDNNVV
;
A
#
# COMPACT_ATOMS: atom_id res chain seq x y z
N MET A 1 9.54 -20.88 -18.16
CA MET A 1 8.50 -20.12 -18.93
C MET A 1 7.59 -21.01 -19.73
N GLU A 2 8.06 -22.04 -20.44
CA GLU A 2 7.17 -22.97 -21.18
C GLU A 2 6.03 -23.57 -20.34
N LYS A 3 6.26 -23.82 -19.06
CA LYS A 3 5.22 -24.35 -18.16
C LYS A 3 4.03 -23.40 -17.94
N ASN A 4 4.22 -22.10 -18.21
CA ASN A 4 3.21 -21.06 -17.93
C ASN A 4 2.54 -20.53 -19.21
N GLY A 5 2.84 -21.11 -20.40
CA GLY A 5 2.30 -20.64 -21.68
C GLY A 5 2.80 -19.25 -22.11
N VAL A 6 3.96 -18.82 -21.60
CA VAL A 6 4.65 -17.60 -22.00
C VAL A 6 5.76 -17.97 -22.99
N PRO A 7 5.87 -17.31 -24.14
CA PRO A 7 6.91 -17.59 -25.12
C PRO A 7 8.33 -17.46 -24.54
N THR A 8 9.25 -18.31 -25.00
CA THR A 8 10.68 -18.26 -24.65
C THR A 8 11.56 -17.72 -25.77
N ASP A 9 11.07 -17.73 -27.02
CA ASP A 9 11.69 -16.97 -28.09
C ASP A 9 11.55 -15.47 -27.83
N LEU A 10 12.63 -14.69 -27.93
CA LEU A 10 12.65 -13.30 -27.58
C LEU A 10 11.71 -12.42 -28.44
N ASN A 11 11.55 -12.76 -29.73
CA ASN A 11 10.68 -12.01 -30.63
C ASN A 11 9.20 -12.29 -30.33
N GLU A 12 8.86 -13.56 -30.12
CA GLU A 12 7.50 -13.95 -29.70
C GLU A 12 7.15 -13.37 -28.33
N LEU A 13 8.11 -13.35 -27.40
CA LEU A 13 7.96 -12.74 -26.09
C LEU A 13 7.76 -11.22 -26.19
N ALA A 14 8.47 -10.55 -27.10
CA ALA A 14 8.28 -9.13 -27.36
C ALA A 14 6.84 -8.82 -27.83
N GLU A 15 6.30 -9.62 -28.74
CA GLU A 15 4.92 -9.46 -29.20
C GLU A 15 3.90 -9.80 -28.08
N TYR A 16 4.20 -10.80 -27.26
CA TYR A 16 3.39 -11.10 -26.07
C TYR A 16 3.34 -9.92 -25.10
N ILE A 17 4.51 -9.32 -24.78
CA ILE A 17 4.62 -8.16 -23.89
C ILE A 17 3.84 -6.96 -24.44
N LYS A 18 4.00 -6.64 -25.72
CA LYS A 18 3.24 -5.55 -26.37
C LYS A 18 1.74 -5.73 -26.23
N ARG A 19 1.25 -6.94 -26.45
CA ARG A 19 -0.19 -7.24 -26.47
C ARG A 19 -0.81 -7.38 -25.08
N LYS A 20 -0.12 -8.04 -24.14
CA LYS A 20 -0.69 -8.42 -22.84
C LYS A 20 -0.37 -7.44 -21.72
N ILE A 21 0.78 -6.79 -21.78
CA ILE A 21 1.29 -5.93 -20.69
C ILE A 21 1.24 -4.47 -21.10
N ALA A 22 1.47 -4.16 -22.38
CA ALA A 22 1.46 -2.85 -22.97
C ALA A 22 2.26 -1.80 -22.16
N PRO A 23 3.55 -2.06 -21.85
CA PRO A 23 4.40 -1.08 -21.19
C PRO A 23 4.68 0.12 -22.12
N LYS A 24 5.14 1.23 -21.54
CA LYS A 24 5.65 2.37 -22.34
C LYS A 24 6.86 1.93 -23.19
N GLU A 25 7.77 1.23 -22.56
CA GLU A 25 8.99 0.70 -23.16
C GLU A 25 9.33 -0.64 -22.51
N PHE A 26 10.01 -1.50 -23.26
CA PHE A 26 10.58 -2.72 -22.72
C PHE A 26 11.87 -3.08 -23.43
N ALA A 27 12.71 -3.84 -22.75
CA ALA A 27 13.87 -4.53 -23.33
C ALA A 27 14.00 -5.91 -22.69
N ILE A 28 14.38 -6.90 -23.49
CA ILE A 28 14.52 -8.30 -23.09
C ILE A 28 15.80 -8.88 -23.64
N ILE A 29 16.43 -9.74 -22.85
CA ILE A 29 17.66 -10.44 -23.25
C ILE A 29 17.71 -11.82 -22.62
N LEU A 30 18.35 -12.77 -23.30
CA LEU A 30 18.69 -14.08 -22.75
C LEU A 30 20.11 -14.04 -22.16
N HIS A 31 20.23 -14.30 -20.87
CA HIS A 31 21.50 -14.52 -20.20
C HIS A 31 21.79 -16.02 -20.17
N ASP A 32 22.73 -16.44 -21.00
CA ASP A 32 23.11 -17.85 -21.19
C ASP A 32 24.60 -18.13 -20.91
N ARG A 33 25.37 -17.10 -20.56
CA ARG A 33 26.81 -17.15 -20.37
C ARG A 33 27.28 -16.75 -18.97
N ASP A 34 26.37 -16.45 -18.07
CA ASP A 34 26.72 -16.00 -16.74
C ASP A 34 27.29 -17.10 -15.88
N LEU A 35 28.24 -16.73 -15.01
CA LEU A 35 28.87 -17.61 -14.02
C LEU A 35 28.50 -17.14 -12.62
N LYS A 36 28.30 -18.10 -11.73
CA LYS A 36 28.18 -17.85 -10.29
C LYS A 36 29.16 -18.78 -9.57
N ASP A 37 30.10 -18.22 -8.80
CA ASP A 37 31.16 -18.97 -8.13
C ASP A 37 31.95 -19.90 -9.11
N GLY A 38 32.20 -19.40 -10.34
CA GLY A 38 32.89 -20.14 -11.42
C GLY A 38 32.06 -21.25 -12.05
N LYS A 39 30.77 -21.42 -11.73
CA LYS A 39 29.87 -22.40 -12.34
C LYS A 39 28.88 -21.73 -13.27
N PRO A 40 28.53 -22.33 -14.42
CA PRO A 40 27.50 -21.79 -15.29
C PRO A 40 26.15 -21.67 -14.59
N VAL A 41 25.51 -20.51 -14.75
CA VAL A 41 24.11 -20.27 -14.31
C VAL A 41 23.19 -20.81 -15.40
N GLU A 42 22.04 -21.36 -15.02
CA GLU A 42 21.04 -21.79 -15.99
C GLU A 42 20.57 -20.60 -16.84
N PRO A 43 20.44 -20.81 -18.18
CA PRO A 43 19.98 -19.77 -19.08
C PRO A 43 18.61 -19.19 -18.60
N HIS A 44 18.54 -17.87 -18.52
CA HIS A 44 17.33 -17.18 -18.05
C HIS A 44 17.12 -15.86 -18.81
N ILE A 45 15.86 -15.45 -18.91
CA ILE A 45 15.50 -14.22 -19.63
C ILE A 45 15.30 -13.10 -18.60
N HIS A 46 16.02 -11.99 -18.81
CA HIS A 46 15.75 -10.74 -18.12
C HIS A 46 14.79 -9.89 -18.94
N ILE A 47 13.76 -9.36 -18.25
CA ILE A 47 12.73 -8.53 -18.85
C ILE A 47 12.70 -7.20 -18.07
N ALA A 48 13.06 -6.13 -18.74
CA ALA A 48 12.96 -4.77 -18.23
C ALA A 48 11.70 -4.12 -18.78
N LEU A 49 10.81 -3.65 -17.90
CA LEU A 49 9.53 -3.04 -18.27
C LEU A 49 9.46 -1.63 -17.67
N ARG A 50 9.13 -0.65 -18.50
CA ARG A 50 8.90 0.73 -18.09
C ARG A 50 7.46 1.12 -18.38
N PHE A 51 6.75 1.63 -17.38
CA PHE A 51 5.35 2.03 -17.49
C PHE A 51 5.22 3.55 -17.41
N LYS A 52 4.19 4.09 -18.03
CA LYS A 52 3.82 5.51 -17.87
C LYS A 52 3.24 5.80 -16.49
N ARG A 53 2.75 4.78 -15.82
CA ARG A 53 2.12 4.85 -14.49
C ARG A 53 2.55 3.64 -13.69
N GLN A 54 2.56 3.78 -12.38
CA GLN A 54 2.89 2.69 -11.46
C GLN A 54 1.96 1.49 -11.69
N ARG A 55 2.52 0.28 -11.60
CA ARG A 55 1.80 -0.99 -11.70
C ARG A 55 2.09 -1.82 -10.45
N TYR A 56 1.12 -2.57 -10.00
CA TYR A 56 1.33 -3.52 -8.93
C TYR A 56 2.11 -4.74 -9.40
N LEU A 57 3.06 -5.21 -8.61
CA LEU A 57 3.93 -6.35 -8.97
C LEU A 57 3.11 -7.62 -9.25
N HIS A 58 2.07 -7.87 -8.47
CA HIS A 58 1.20 -9.03 -8.69
C HIS A 58 0.43 -8.99 -10.02
N VAL A 59 0.09 -7.80 -10.51
CA VAL A 59 -0.57 -7.64 -11.82
C VAL A 59 0.42 -7.99 -12.94
N ILE A 60 1.67 -7.57 -12.80
CA ILE A 60 2.73 -7.91 -13.75
C ILE A 60 3.03 -9.42 -13.71
N ALA A 61 3.20 -10.00 -12.51
CA ALA A 61 3.41 -11.44 -12.34
C ALA A 61 2.28 -12.27 -12.99
N LYS A 62 1.03 -11.89 -12.71
CA LYS A 62 -0.14 -12.53 -13.31
C LYS A 62 -0.17 -12.43 -14.84
N ALA A 63 0.28 -11.32 -15.42
CA ALA A 63 0.35 -11.16 -16.87
C ALA A 63 1.37 -12.12 -17.52
N PHE A 64 2.35 -12.59 -16.75
CA PHE A 64 3.29 -13.64 -17.15
C PHE A 64 2.85 -15.04 -16.69
N ASN A 65 1.61 -15.21 -16.22
CA ASN A 65 1.11 -16.44 -15.62
C ASN A 65 2.05 -16.97 -14.50
N ASP A 66 2.71 -16.08 -13.78
CA ASP A 66 3.57 -16.40 -12.67
C ASP A 66 2.87 -16.09 -11.35
N GLU A 67 2.68 -17.11 -10.51
CA GLU A 67 2.09 -16.96 -9.18
C GLU A 67 3.11 -16.44 -8.15
N ASN A 68 4.41 -16.55 -8.47
CA ASN A 68 5.48 -16.12 -7.58
C ASN A 68 5.88 -14.66 -7.86
N VAL A 69 5.32 -13.74 -7.09
CA VAL A 69 5.63 -12.30 -7.18
C VAL A 69 7.12 -12.00 -6.94
N ALA A 70 7.87 -12.88 -6.28
CA ALA A 70 9.30 -12.71 -6.05
C ALA A 70 10.14 -12.68 -7.34
N ASN A 71 9.59 -13.17 -8.45
CA ASN A 71 10.25 -13.10 -9.77
C ASN A 71 10.09 -11.71 -10.44
N VAL A 72 9.27 -10.83 -9.85
CA VAL A 72 9.03 -9.47 -10.33
C VAL A 72 9.51 -8.50 -9.26
N ALA A 73 10.47 -7.67 -9.58
CA ALA A 73 11.01 -6.68 -8.65
C ALA A 73 10.84 -5.27 -9.22
N LYS A 74 10.54 -4.32 -8.33
CA LYS A 74 10.66 -2.91 -8.67
C LYS A 74 12.14 -2.56 -8.76
N TRP A 75 12.52 -1.84 -9.80
CA TRP A 75 13.87 -1.32 -9.90
C TRP A 75 14.03 -0.11 -8.98
N ASP A 76 14.94 -0.19 -8.02
CA ASP A 76 15.13 0.80 -6.96
C ASP A 76 16.15 1.88 -7.31
N ARG A 77 16.73 1.82 -8.51
CA ARG A 77 17.74 2.75 -8.99
C ARG A 77 17.25 3.53 -10.20
N ASN A 78 18.06 4.49 -10.69
CA ASN A 78 17.79 5.19 -11.93
C ASN A 78 17.36 4.20 -13.03
N TYR A 79 16.20 4.45 -13.68
CA TYR A 79 15.65 3.52 -14.67
C TYR A 79 16.61 3.23 -15.84
N LYS A 80 17.51 4.15 -16.18
CA LYS A 80 18.54 3.94 -17.21
C LYS A 80 19.48 2.80 -16.82
N ASN A 81 19.81 2.68 -15.53
CA ASN A 81 20.63 1.57 -15.02
C ASN A 81 19.92 0.22 -15.18
N MET A 82 18.59 0.16 -15.19
CA MET A 82 17.84 -1.06 -15.47
C MET A 82 18.15 -1.59 -16.88
N TYR A 83 18.23 -0.72 -17.87
CA TYR A 83 18.58 -1.11 -19.23
C TYR A 83 20.08 -1.42 -19.38
N LEU A 84 20.96 -0.63 -18.75
CA LEU A 84 22.40 -0.91 -18.70
C LEU A 84 22.71 -2.25 -18.04
N TYR A 85 21.91 -2.64 -17.04
CA TYR A 85 22.05 -3.94 -16.36
C TYR A 85 21.84 -5.12 -17.32
N LEU A 86 20.98 -5.00 -18.33
CA LEU A 86 20.73 -6.07 -19.29
C LEU A 86 22.00 -6.50 -20.05
N VAL A 87 22.92 -5.58 -20.28
CA VAL A 87 24.20 -5.83 -20.98
C VAL A 87 25.41 -5.75 -20.02
N HIS A 88 25.15 -5.73 -18.71
CA HIS A 88 26.16 -5.69 -17.65
C HIS A 88 27.10 -4.46 -17.73
N LEU A 89 26.57 -3.31 -18.16
CA LEU A 89 27.30 -2.03 -18.18
C LEU A 89 27.11 -1.20 -16.91
N THR A 90 26.71 -1.79 -15.81
CA THR A 90 26.58 -1.11 -14.51
C THR A 90 27.80 -1.40 -13.63
N ASP A 91 28.19 -0.44 -12.76
CA ASP A 91 29.32 -0.58 -11.82
C ASP A 91 29.22 -1.76 -10.85
N ASN A 92 28.04 -2.35 -10.70
CA ASN A 92 27.79 -3.52 -9.84
C ASN A 92 27.83 -4.86 -10.61
N SER A 93 28.38 -4.89 -11.83
CA SER A 93 28.70 -6.16 -12.48
C SER A 93 29.81 -6.83 -11.67
N GLU A 94 29.44 -7.83 -10.84
CA GLU A 94 30.42 -8.71 -10.22
C GLU A 94 31.37 -9.25 -11.29
N ASP A 95 32.66 -9.41 -10.95
CA ASP A 95 33.74 -9.81 -11.88
C ASP A 95 33.49 -11.12 -12.70
N ASN A 96 32.37 -11.77 -12.46
CA ASN A 96 31.96 -13.06 -13.03
C ASN A 96 30.80 -12.98 -14.05
N LYS A 97 30.31 -11.79 -14.41
CA LYS A 97 29.23 -11.66 -15.38
C LYS A 97 29.76 -11.53 -16.80
N ALA A 98 29.21 -12.33 -17.73
CA ALA A 98 29.58 -12.27 -19.12
C ALA A 98 29.13 -10.93 -19.75
N PRO A 99 29.96 -10.30 -20.61
CA PRO A 99 29.51 -9.15 -21.37
C PRO A 99 28.53 -9.60 -22.48
N TYR A 100 27.41 -8.86 -22.59
CA TYR A 100 26.44 -9.05 -23.67
C TYR A 100 26.49 -7.86 -24.63
N LYS A 101 26.23 -8.12 -25.91
CA LYS A 101 26.19 -7.06 -26.93
C LYS A 101 24.81 -6.43 -26.98
N ASN A 102 24.74 -5.15 -27.30
CA ASN A 102 23.47 -4.45 -27.50
C ASN A 102 22.58 -5.15 -28.53
N SER A 103 23.16 -5.72 -29.57
CA SER A 103 22.43 -6.46 -30.61
C SER A 103 21.78 -7.77 -30.16
N GLU A 104 22.07 -8.23 -28.94
CA GLU A 104 21.42 -9.40 -28.31
C GLU A 104 20.15 -9.00 -27.56
N VAL A 105 19.90 -7.71 -27.41
CA VAL A 105 18.73 -7.16 -26.75
C VAL A 105 17.57 -6.94 -27.74
N VAL A 106 16.42 -7.49 -27.47
CA VAL A 106 15.17 -7.17 -28.18
C VAL A 106 14.43 -6.10 -27.39
N ALA A 107 14.31 -4.90 -27.96
CA ALA A 107 13.70 -3.75 -27.28
C ALA A 107 12.59 -3.11 -28.12
N SER A 108 11.70 -2.37 -27.46
CA SER A 108 10.65 -1.57 -28.10
C SER A 108 11.13 -0.20 -28.60
N PHE A 109 12.42 0.09 -28.43
CA PHE A 109 13.08 1.35 -28.80
C PHE A 109 14.48 1.03 -29.34
N ASP A 110 15.16 2.03 -29.89
CA ASP A 110 16.54 1.91 -30.38
C ASP A 110 17.50 1.79 -29.18
N PHE A 111 17.89 0.54 -28.86
CA PHE A 111 18.71 0.24 -27.71
C PHE A 111 20.16 0.73 -27.89
N ASP A 112 20.72 0.66 -29.10
CA ASP A 112 22.08 1.15 -29.38
C ASP A 112 22.14 2.67 -29.15
N LYS A 113 21.18 3.39 -29.72
CA LYS A 113 21.07 4.84 -29.53
C LYS A 113 20.89 5.22 -28.07
N PHE A 114 20.09 4.46 -27.33
CA PHE A 114 19.90 4.67 -25.89
C PHE A 114 21.21 4.54 -25.11
N ILE A 115 22.04 3.53 -25.42
CA ILE A 115 23.35 3.36 -24.79
C ILE A 115 24.27 4.53 -25.10
N GLU A 116 24.34 4.94 -26.39
CA GLU A 116 25.15 6.10 -26.81
C GLU A 116 24.75 7.40 -26.11
N GLU A 117 23.43 7.68 -26.03
CA GLU A 117 22.89 8.87 -25.36
C GLU A 117 23.14 8.82 -23.84
N THR A 118 23.03 7.68 -23.22
CA THR A 118 23.26 7.51 -21.77
C THR A 118 24.74 7.76 -21.43
N VAL A 119 25.66 7.30 -22.27
CA VAL A 119 27.08 7.60 -22.12
C VAL A 119 27.36 9.10 -22.36
N ALA A 120 26.69 9.70 -23.34
CA ALA A 120 26.84 11.15 -23.65
C ALA A 120 26.29 12.06 -22.54
N GLU A 121 25.37 11.60 -21.70
CA GLU A 121 24.81 12.37 -20.56
C GLU A 121 25.85 12.82 -19.53
N VAL A 122 26.97 12.12 -19.44
CA VAL A 122 28.09 12.53 -18.56
C VAL A 122 28.56 13.96 -18.86
N PHE A 123 28.29 14.46 -20.07
CA PHE A 123 28.68 15.81 -20.52
C PHE A 123 27.53 16.85 -20.50
N LYS A 124 26.30 16.47 -20.06
CA LYS A 124 25.18 17.41 -19.96
C LYS A 124 25.34 18.41 -18.81
N PRO A 125 24.94 19.68 -18.98
CA PRO A 125 24.90 20.63 -17.90
C PRO A 125 24.01 20.13 -16.75
N ARG A 126 24.47 20.24 -15.51
CA ARG A 126 23.76 19.74 -14.31
C ARG A 126 22.29 20.20 -14.22
N LYS A 127 22.00 21.42 -14.68
CA LYS A 127 20.62 21.95 -14.73
C LYS A 127 19.71 21.14 -15.65
N GLU A 128 20.22 20.68 -16.79
CA GLU A 128 19.46 19.85 -17.75
C GLU A 128 19.21 18.47 -17.17
N ILE A 129 20.22 17.87 -16.53
CA ILE A 129 20.08 16.60 -15.83
C ILE A 129 18.95 16.67 -14.79
N ILE A 130 18.92 17.74 -13.97
CA ILE A 130 17.87 17.95 -12.97
C ILE A 130 16.49 18.07 -13.64
N THR A 131 16.40 18.80 -14.75
CA THR A 131 15.14 18.96 -15.49
C THR A 131 14.67 17.62 -16.04
N ASP A 132 15.57 16.81 -16.61
CA ASP A 132 15.25 15.49 -17.13
C ASP A 132 14.78 14.54 -16.01
N LEU A 133 15.46 14.55 -14.86
CA LEU A 133 15.06 13.78 -13.68
C LEU A 133 13.66 14.16 -13.19
N LEU A 134 13.33 15.46 -13.13
CA LEU A 134 12.00 15.91 -12.71
C LEU A 134 10.92 15.50 -13.72
N ASN A 135 11.24 15.55 -15.02
CA ASN A 135 10.32 15.07 -16.06
C ASN A 135 10.10 13.57 -15.95
N ASP A 136 11.17 12.79 -15.79
CA ASP A 136 11.08 11.34 -15.63
C ASP A 136 10.28 10.95 -14.37
N TYR A 137 10.46 11.69 -13.30
CA TYR A 137 9.64 11.54 -12.09
C TYR A 137 8.16 11.85 -12.38
N GLY A 138 7.87 12.92 -13.08
CA GLY A 138 6.51 13.31 -13.47
C GLY A 138 5.82 12.31 -14.40
N TYR A 139 6.58 11.57 -15.19
CA TYR A 139 6.08 10.46 -16.01
C TYR A 139 6.00 9.13 -15.26
N GLY A 140 6.42 9.09 -14.00
CA GLY A 140 6.46 7.87 -13.18
C GLY A 140 7.54 6.88 -13.63
N ASN A 141 8.57 7.35 -14.32
CA ASN A 141 9.66 6.53 -14.82
C ASN A 141 10.69 6.20 -13.74
N ILE A 142 10.84 7.11 -12.79
CA ILE A 142 11.72 7.00 -11.61
C ILE A 142 10.93 7.28 -10.34
N SER A 143 11.46 6.83 -9.22
CA SER A 143 10.86 7.01 -7.89
C SER A 143 11.38 8.29 -7.20
N LEU A 144 10.76 8.65 -6.08
CA LEU A 144 11.27 9.74 -5.23
C LEU A 144 12.63 9.38 -4.62
N GLU A 145 12.88 8.12 -4.35
CA GLU A 145 14.16 7.60 -3.87
C GLU A 145 15.26 7.81 -4.91
N ASP A 146 14.98 7.52 -6.19
CA ASP A 146 15.94 7.80 -7.29
C ASP A 146 16.29 9.28 -7.37
N ILE A 147 15.29 10.18 -7.21
CA ILE A 147 15.53 11.63 -7.15
C ILE A 147 16.44 11.99 -5.96
N LYS A 148 16.24 11.38 -4.78
CA LYS A 148 17.07 11.66 -3.59
C LYS A 148 18.50 11.14 -3.73
N GLU A 149 18.69 10.03 -4.44
CA GLU A 149 20.01 9.47 -4.72
C GLU A 149 20.79 10.32 -5.74
N GLU A 150 20.11 10.83 -6.76
CA GLU A 150 20.73 11.58 -7.85
C GLU A 150 20.95 13.07 -7.53
N LEU A 151 20.14 13.66 -6.68
CA LEU A 151 20.26 15.08 -6.30
C LEU A 151 21.05 15.25 -5.01
N THR A 152 21.95 16.24 -4.99
CA THR A 152 22.54 16.68 -3.72
C THR A 152 21.45 17.24 -2.79
N PRO A 153 21.63 17.21 -1.46
CA PRO A 153 20.64 17.77 -0.52
C PRO A 153 20.22 19.22 -0.83
N LEU A 154 21.14 20.01 -1.33
CA LEU A 154 20.87 21.42 -1.71
C LEU A 154 20.01 21.50 -2.99
N GLU A 155 20.31 20.69 -3.99
CA GLU A 155 19.52 20.60 -5.22
C GLU A 155 18.12 20.08 -4.95
N PHE A 156 18.00 19.04 -4.13
CA PHE A 156 16.71 18.52 -3.69
C PHE A 156 15.88 19.60 -2.97
N SER A 157 16.49 20.33 -2.03
CA SER A 157 15.82 21.41 -1.32
C SER A 157 15.34 22.52 -2.23
N LYS A 158 16.16 22.93 -3.23
CA LYS A 158 15.79 23.95 -4.22
C LYS A 158 14.63 23.49 -5.12
N ASN A 159 14.54 22.22 -5.43
CA ASN A 159 13.51 21.65 -6.33
C ASN A 159 12.32 21.03 -5.56
N LYS A 160 12.33 21.08 -4.23
CA LYS A 160 11.33 20.44 -3.38
C LYS A 160 9.89 20.80 -3.78
N LYS A 161 9.60 22.06 -4.04
CA LYS A 161 8.26 22.50 -4.45
C LYS A 161 7.81 21.85 -5.77
N HIS A 162 8.70 21.72 -6.75
CA HIS A 162 8.40 21.07 -8.03
C HIS A 162 8.16 19.57 -7.81
N ILE A 163 9.01 18.92 -7.02
CA ILE A 163 8.89 17.50 -6.67
C ILE A 163 7.56 17.23 -5.98
N ASP A 164 7.20 18.03 -4.97
CA ASP A 164 5.95 17.88 -4.22
C ASP A 164 4.72 18.11 -5.12
N THR A 165 4.78 19.10 -6.03
CA THR A 165 3.70 19.35 -7.01
C THR A 165 3.55 18.19 -7.99
N ILE A 166 4.65 17.69 -8.56
CA ILE A 166 4.64 16.54 -9.47
C ILE A 166 4.04 15.31 -8.76
N LYS A 167 4.50 15.03 -7.54
CA LYS A 167 3.98 13.90 -6.75
C LYS A 167 2.48 14.00 -6.57
N LYS A 168 2.01 15.16 -6.12
CA LYS A 168 0.60 15.36 -5.78
C LYS A 168 -0.30 15.40 -7.02
N ASP A 169 0.05 16.22 -8.00
CA ASP A 169 -0.89 16.58 -9.07
C ASP A 169 -0.81 15.61 -10.26
N LEU A 170 0.29 14.89 -10.43
CA LEU A 170 0.45 13.95 -11.53
C LEU A 170 0.44 12.49 -11.06
N LEU A 171 1.32 12.10 -10.14
CA LEU A 171 1.49 10.70 -9.79
C LEU A 171 0.32 10.18 -8.96
N ILE A 172 -0.03 10.87 -7.87
CA ILE A 172 -1.14 10.47 -6.99
C ILE A 172 -2.48 10.49 -7.75
N ALA A 173 -2.69 11.51 -8.60
CA ALA A 173 -3.90 11.59 -9.40
C ALA A 173 -3.97 10.46 -10.46
N ALA A 174 -2.84 10.13 -11.08
CA ALA A 174 -2.79 9.05 -12.05
C ALA A 174 -3.04 7.67 -11.42
N ASP A 175 -2.48 7.41 -10.24
CA ASP A 175 -2.72 6.18 -9.49
C ASP A 175 -4.20 6.02 -9.11
N PHE A 176 -4.85 7.12 -8.74
CA PHE A 176 -6.27 7.10 -8.39
C PHE A 176 -7.15 6.73 -9.61
N GLU A 177 -6.92 7.34 -10.77
CA GLU A 177 -7.69 7.01 -11.97
C GLU A 177 -7.43 5.56 -12.41
N PHE A 178 -6.18 5.10 -12.33
CA PHE A 178 -5.84 3.70 -12.61
C PHE A 178 -6.55 2.73 -11.66
N PHE A 179 -6.50 2.99 -10.35
CA PHE A 179 -7.18 2.18 -9.34
C PHE A 179 -8.68 2.08 -9.64
N LYS A 180 -9.31 3.20 -9.93
CA LYS A 180 -10.74 3.27 -10.21
C LYS A 180 -11.14 2.43 -11.43
N GLU A 181 -10.37 2.53 -12.52
CA GLU A 181 -10.59 1.74 -13.73
C GLU A 181 -10.39 0.24 -13.44
N GLU A 182 -9.31 -0.14 -12.76
CA GLU A 182 -8.99 -1.53 -12.43
C GLU A 182 -10.06 -2.17 -11.55
N MET A 183 -10.54 -1.46 -10.52
CA MET A 183 -11.60 -1.97 -9.64
C MET A 183 -12.91 -2.19 -10.39
N LYS A 184 -13.27 -1.29 -11.31
CA LYS A 184 -14.48 -1.42 -12.15
C LYS A 184 -14.37 -2.59 -13.13
N GLU A 185 -13.28 -2.70 -13.87
CA GLU A 185 -13.06 -3.75 -14.86
C GLU A 185 -12.98 -5.15 -14.22
N SER A 186 -12.25 -5.27 -13.12
CA SER A 186 -12.09 -6.54 -12.40
C SER A 186 -13.31 -6.93 -11.57
N LYS A 187 -14.31 -6.05 -11.45
CA LYS A 187 -15.49 -6.22 -10.57
C LYS A 187 -15.11 -6.52 -9.11
N ARG A 188 -13.93 -6.06 -8.68
CA ARG A 188 -13.49 -6.18 -7.29
C ARG A 188 -14.24 -5.19 -6.40
N LYS A 189 -14.24 -5.48 -5.11
CA LYS A 189 -14.86 -4.67 -4.06
C LYS A 189 -13.81 -4.28 -3.05
N ILE A 190 -13.94 -3.07 -2.50
CA ILE A 190 -13.18 -2.69 -1.30
C ILE A 190 -13.66 -3.57 -0.14
N LYS A 191 -12.71 -4.17 0.59
CA LYS A 191 -13.02 -5.03 1.74
C LYS A 191 -12.71 -4.30 3.03
N THR A 192 -13.69 -4.20 3.91
CA THR A 192 -13.48 -3.63 5.24
C THR A 192 -13.48 -4.72 6.29
N TYR A 193 -12.37 -4.90 7.01
CA TYR A 193 -12.27 -5.73 8.21
C TYR A 193 -12.48 -4.85 9.45
N PHE A 194 -13.42 -5.24 10.27
CA PHE A 194 -13.75 -4.52 11.51
C PHE A 194 -13.27 -5.34 12.71
N CYS A 195 -12.05 -5.03 13.16
CA CYS A 195 -11.36 -5.74 14.24
C CYS A 195 -11.72 -5.12 15.59
N PHE A 196 -12.51 -5.80 16.40
CA PHE A 196 -12.98 -5.29 17.68
C PHE A 196 -12.62 -6.20 18.86
N GLY A 197 -12.65 -5.67 20.07
CA GLY A 197 -12.35 -6.38 21.32
C GLY A 197 -11.46 -5.58 22.26
N GLU A 198 -11.16 -6.14 23.42
CA GLU A 198 -10.43 -5.46 24.49
C GLU A 198 -9.08 -4.88 24.04
N THR A 199 -8.58 -3.89 24.77
CA THR A 199 -7.23 -3.35 24.59
C THR A 199 -6.18 -4.42 24.85
N GLY A 200 -5.11 -4.43 24.06
CA GLY A 200 -4.02 -5.41 24.23
C GLY A 200 -4.27 -6.76 23.56
N THR A 201 -5.41 -6.98 22.89
CA THR A 201 -5.68 -8.23 22.15
C THR A 201 -4.99 -8.32 20.79
N GLY A 202 -4.11 -7.37 20.43
CA GLY A 202 -3.24 -7.46 19.28
C GLY A 202 -3.86 -7.10 17.92
N LYS A 203 -5.00 -6.41 17.89
CA LYS A 203 -5.69 -5.98 16.66
C LYS A 203 -4.78 -5.27 15.65
N THR A 204 -4.05 -4.24 16.10
CA THR A 204 -3.12 -3.47 15.27
C THR A 204 -1.93 -4.32 14.79
N SER A 205 -1.41 -5.19 15.66
CA SER A 205 -0.32 -6.10 15.29
C SER A 205 -0.75 -7.10 14.23
N TRP A 206 -1.96 -7.64 14.35
CA TRP A 206 -2.56 -8.50 13.34
C TRP A 206 -2.73 -7.74 12.01
N ALA A 207 -3.25 -6.52 12.03
CA ALA A 207 -3.47 -5.72 10.83
C ALA A 207 -2.17 -5.46 10.05
N LYS A 208 -1.08 -5.12 10.77
CA LYS A 208 0.25 -4.97 10.18
C LYS A 208 0.78 -6.26 9.58
N ASN A 209 0.66 -7.36 10.32
CA ASN A 209 1.10 -8.68 9.84
C ASN A 209 0.30 -9.12 8.61
N PHE A 210 -1.01 -8.88 8.59
CA PHE A 210 -1.87 -9.16 7.45
C PHE A 210 -1.38 -8.43 6.18
N ALA A 211 -1.00 -7.15 6.30
CA ALA A 211 -0.44 -6.39 5.18
C ALA A 211 0.89 -6.99 4.69
N HIS A 212 1.78 -7.38 5.62
CA HIS A 212 3.04 -8.04 5.26
C HIS A 212 2.83 -9.39 4.58
N GLU A 213 1.94 -10.24 5.07
CA GLU A 213 1.61 -11.54 4.45
C GLU A 213 1.01 -11.39 3.05
N LYS A 214 0.26 -10.31 2.81
CA LYS A 214 -0.30 -9.98 1.50
C LYS A 214 0.70 -9.29 0.57
N ASN A 215 1.88 -8.92 1.08
CA ASN A 215 2.87 -8.10 0.38
C ASN A 215 2.24 -6.81 -0.20
N MET A 216 1.40 -6.17 0.61
CA MET A 216 0.69 -4.93 0.27
C MET A 216 1.21 -3.78 1.13
N SER A 217 1.35 -2.60 0.52
CA SER A 217 1.66 -1.37 1.26
C SER A 217 0.51 -0.99 2.18
N TYR A 218 0.81 -0.43 3.34
CA TYR A 218 -0.21 0.00 4.27
C TYR A 218 0.08 1.36 4.89
N TYR A 219 -0.99 2.10 5.13
CA TYR A 219 -1.02 3.34 5.87
C TYR A 219 -1.72 3.14 7.21
N ILE A 220 -1.17 3.69 8.29
CA ILE A 220 -1.84 3.73 9.59
C ILE A 220 -2.30 5.17 9.84
N THR A 221 -3.58 5.33 10.19
CA THR A 221 -4.13 6.66 10.44
C THR A 221 -3.38 7.39 11.55
N GLY A 222 -3.18 8.68 11.31
CA GLY A 222 -2.45 9.57 12.20
C GLY A 222 -3.32 10.13 13.32
N SER A 223 -3.25 11.45 13.53
CA SER A 223 -4.03 12.12 14.57
C SER A 223 -5.52 12.17 14.25
N ASN A 224 -6.38 12.18 15.28
CA ASN A 224 -7.84 12.29 15.16
C ASN A 224 -8.32 13.57 14.44
N ARG A 225 -7.44 14.56 14.21
CA ARG A 225 -7.78 15.82 13.51
C ARG A 225 -7.59 15.75 12.00
N ASP A 226 -6.72 14.85 11.52
CA ASP A 226 -6.44 14.65 10.12
C ASP A 226 -5.95 13.23 9.90
N LEU A 227 -6.89 12.31 9.83
CA LEU A 227 -6.64 10.87 9.75
C LEU A 227 -5.81 10.47 8.54
N PHE A 228 -5.94 11.18 7.43
CA PHE A 228 -5.35 10.82 6.14
C PHE A 228 -4.23 11.76 5.68
N SER A 229 -3.71 12.62 6.58
CA SER A 229 -2.72 13.67 6.21
C SER A 229 -1.49 13.12 5.48
N ASN A 230 -0.98 11.98 5.89
CA ASN A 230 0.22 11.35 5.33
C ASN A 230 -0.08 10.14 4.43
N TYR A 231 -1.33 9.93 4.05
CA TYR A 231 -1.69 8.86 3.11
C TYR A 231 -1.14 9.16 1.71
N GLU A 232 -0.46 8.20 1.12
CA GLU A 232 0.24 8.33 -0.17
C GLU A 232 -0.09 7.17 -1.13
N ASN A 233 -1.37 6.78 -1.19
CA ASN A 233 -1.88 5.73 -2.06
C ASN A 233 -1.48 4.30 -1.65
N GLU A 234 -1.31 4.06 -0.34
CA GLU A 234 -1.12 2.71 0.16
C GLU A 234 -2.37 1.85 -0.10
N GLN A 235 -2.13 0.56 -0.37
CA GLN A 235 -3.17 -0.40 -0.75
C GLN A 235 -4.07 -0.81 0.42
N ILE A 236 -3.58 -0.68 1.65
CA ILE A 236 -4.32 -0.97 2.88
C ILE A 236 -4.34 0.28 3.75
N ILE A 237 -5.51 0.66 4.23
CA ILE A 237 -5.67 1.67 5.28
C ILE A 237 -6.00 0.96 6.59
N ILE A 238 -5.18 1.17 7.61
CA ILE A 238 -5.42 0.73 8.98
C ILE A 238 -5.91 1.94 9.78
N ALA A 239 -7.22 2.02 10.00
CA ALA A 239 -7.84 3.00 10.89
C ALA A 239 -7.67 2.51 12.34
N ASP A 240 -6.53 2.89 12.95
CA ASP A 240 -6.12 2.35 14.24
C ASP A 240 -6.80 3.06 15.40
N ASP A 241 -7.31 2.24 16.33
CA ASP A 241 -8.08 2.68 17.51
C ASP A 241 -9.19 3.69 17.18
N LEU A 242 -9.92 3.44 16.07
CA LEU A 242 -11.00 4.31 15.63
C LEU A 242 -12.10 4.36 16.67
N ARG A 243 -12.43 5.58 17.10
CA ARG A 243 -13.50 5.84 18.07
C ARG A 243 -14.76 6.35 17.36
N PRO A 244 -15.96 6.10 17.91
CA PRO A 244 -17.22 6.56 17.31
C PRO A 244 -17.26 8.07 17.03
N GLU A 245 -16.60 8.87 17.87
CA GLU A 245 -16.52 10.32 17.76
C GLU A 245 -15.42 10.84 16.81
N THR A 246 -14.58 9.95 16.25
CA THR A 246 -13.42 10.34 15.41
C THR A 246 -13.84 10.83 14.04
N LEU A 247 -14.86 10.20 13.45
CA LEU A 247 -15.45 10.56 12.16
C LEU A 247 -16.96 10.59 12.28
N PRO A 248 -17.65 11.51 11.59
CA PRO A 248 -19.09 11.44 11.43
C PRO A 248 -19.51 10.09 10.85
N TYR A 249 -20.65 9.57 11.29
CA TYR A 249 -21.12 8.25 10.84
C TYR A 249 -21.27 8.15 9.31
N GLU A 250 -21.71 9.23 8.66
CA GLU A 250 -21.79 9.32 7.21
C GLU A 250 -20.42 9.13 6.52
N GLU A 251 -19.36 9.67 7.10
CA GLU A 251 -17.99 9.51 6.56
C GLU A 251 -17.51 8.06 6.74
N ILE A 252 -17.89 7.40 7.84
CA ILE A 252 -17.61 5.97 8.04
C ILE A 252 -18.34 5.13 6.99
N LEU A 253 -19.61 5.44 6.69
CA LEU A 253 -20.37 4.76 5.65
C LEU A 253 -19.75 4.96 4.26
N LYS A 254 -19.25 6.15 3.93
CA LYS A 254 -18.55 6.42 2.67
C LYS A 254 -17.23 5.66 2.61
N LEU A 255 -16.45 5.70 3.69
CA LEU A 255 -15.15 5.01 3.80
C LEU A 255 -15.30 3.50 3.62
N THR A 256 -16.33 2.90 4.20
CA THR A 256 -16.56 1.45 4.19
C THR A 256 -17.38 0.95 2.99
N ASP A 257 -17.80 1.81 2.08
CA ASP A 257 -18.60 1.40 0.93
C ASP A 257 -17.79 0.56 -0.06
N PRO A 258 -18.18 -0.71 -0.28
CA PRO A 258 -17.40 -1.63 -1.10
C PRO A 258 -17.34 -1.27 -2.59
N TYR A 259 -18.20 -0.36 -3.04
CA TYR A 259 -18.31 0.05 -4.46
C TYR A 259 -17.98 1.52 -4.69
N ASN A 260 -17.69 2.28 -3.66
CA ASN A 260 -17.35 3.68 -3.80
C ASN A 260 -15.84 3.84 -4.05
N PHE A 261 -15.44 3.75 -5.29
CA PHE A 261 -14.05 3.95 -5.74
C PHE A 261 -13.69 5.43 -5.93
N GLU A 262 -14.60 6.34 -5.60
CA GLU A 262 -14.42 7.79 -5.73
C GLU A 262 -14.38 8.47 -4.35
N VAL A 263 -14.08 7.69 -3.28
CA VAL A 263 -14.01 8.23 -1.94
C VAL A 263 -12.92 9.27 -1.85
N SER A 264 -13.34 10.45 -1.45
CA SER A 264 -12.47 11.53 -1.02
C SER A 264 -12.63 11.66 0.50
N ALA A 265 -11.57 11.38 1.23
CA ALA A 265 -11.55 11.57 2.67
C ALA A 265 -11.16 13.00 3.00
N GLY A 266 -11.95 13.67 3.82
CA GLY A 266 -11.67 15.02 4.28
C GLY A 266 -10.31 15.08 4.97
N SER A 267 -9.44 15.98 4.51
CA SER A 267 -8.18 16.32 5.16
C SER A 267 -8.15 17.84 5.37
N ARG A 268 -7.46 18.30 6.41
CA ARG A 268 -7.46 19.71 6.82
C ARG A 268 -7.08 20.70 5.72
N TYR A 269 -6.30 20.23 4.74
CA TYR A 269 -5.78 21.08 3.67
C TYR A 269 -6.25 20.66 2.28
N TYR A 270 -6.57 19.35 2.09
CA TYR A 270 -6.99 18.81 0.80
C TYR A 270 -7.75 17.50 1.03
N ASP A 271 -8.80 17.30 0.27
CA ASP A 271 -9.46 16.00 0.22
C ASP A 271 -8.51 14.96 -0.36
N LYS A 272 -8.26 13.90 0.39
CA LYS A 272 -7.40 12.78 -0.05
C LYS A 272 -8.25 11.77 -0.80
N ARG A 273 -7.85 11.47 -2.03
CA ARG A 273 -8.43 10.37 -2.80
C ARG A 273 -7.88 9.05 -2.29
N LEU A 274 -8.76 8.09 -2.01
CA LEU A 274 -8.36 6.81 -1.44
C LEU A 274 -8.30 5.74 -2.54
N VAL A 275 -7.16 5.05 -2.65
CA VAL A 275 -6.92 3.94 -3.58
C VAL A 275 -6.77 2.60 -2.83
N ALA A 276 -7.22 2.54 -1.59
CA ALA A 276 -7.10 1.34 -0.78
C ALA A 276 -8.09 0.25 -1.22
N GLU A 277 -7.59 -0.94 -1.45
CA GLU A 277 -8.39 -2.14 -1.71
C GLU A 277 -8.94 -2.75 -0.43
N ILE A 278 -8.27 -2.50 0.69
CA ILE A 278 -8.61 -3.05 2.00
C ILE A 278 -8.56 -1.95 3.05
N ILE A 279 -9.61 -1.91 3.86
CA ILE A 279 -9.68 -1.06 5.03
C ILE A 279 -9.74 -1.96 6.26
N ILE A 280 -8.90 -1.70 7.25
CA ILE A 280 -8.89 -2.41 8.52
C ILE A 280 -9.16 -1.39 9.63
N ILE A 281 -10.33 -1.50 10.24
CA ILE A 281 -10.70 -0.69 11.40
C ILE A 281 -10.32 -1.48 12.65
N THR A 282 -9.54 -0.90 13.55
CA THR A 282 -9.33 -1.46 14.90
C THR A 282 -10.04 -0.58 15.92
N THR A 283 -10.79 -1.19 16.84
CA THR A 283 -11.59 -0.48 17.83
C THR A 283 -11.86 -1.39 19.04
N PRO A 284 -12.12 -0.86 20.24
CA PRO A 284 -12.62 -1.68 21.35
C PRO A 284 -14.13 -1.98 21.27
N TYR A 285 -14.87 -1.24 20.44
CA TYR A 285 -16.34 -1.32 20.36
C TYR A 285 -16.77 -2.44 19.40
N SER A 286 -17.80 -3.23 19.78
CA SER A 286 -18.49 -4.07 18.81
C SER A 286 -19.16 -3.22 17.72
N PRO A 287 -19.52 -3.79 16.55
CA PRO A 287 -20.23 -3.01 15.53
C PRO A 287 -21.51 -2.33 16.03
N ASN A 288 -22.26 -2.99 16.90
CA ASN A 288 -23.47 -2.42 17.53
C ASN A 288 -23.11 -1.26 18.45
N ASP A 289 -22.17 -1.46 19.38
CA ASP A 289 -21.77 -0.44 20.34
C ASP A 289 -21.16 0.78 19.63
N PHE A 290 -20.40 0.54 18.55
CA PHE A 290 -19.83 1.58 17.73
C PHE A 290 -20.90 2.45 17.09
N TYR A 291 -21.94 1.83 16.52
CA TYR A 291 -23.07 2.56 15.93
C TYR A 291 -23.80 3.41 16.98
N PHE A 292 -24.20 2.80 18.10
CA PHE A 292 -24.94 3.53 19.12
C PHE A 292 -24.12 4.67 19.74
N ALA A 293 -22.82 4.46 19.97
CA ALA A 293 -21.95 5.50 20.51
C ALA A 293 -21.73 6.64 19.50
N SER A 294 -21.67 6.36 18.18
CA SER A 294 -21.55 7.41 17.17
C SER A 294 -22.79 8.30 17.06
N LYS A 295 -23.97 7.78 17.37
CA LYS A 295 -25.23 8.54 17.38
C LYS A 295 -25.47 9.32 18.67
N SER A 296 -25.02 8.80 19.82
CA SER A 296 -25.22 9.48 21.12
C SER A 296 -24.50 10.82 21.23
N SER A 297 -23.46 11.06 20.45
CA SER A 297 -22.74 12.34 20.41
C SER A 297 -23.49 13.44 19.63
N GLU A 298 -24.39 13.08 18.71
CA GLU A 298 -25.19 14.02 17.93
C GLU A 298 -26.53 14.35 18.61
N ASP A 299 -27.12 13.40 19.35
CA ASP A 299 -28.46 13.52 19.93
C ASP A 299 -28.48 14.11 21.35
N THR A 300 -27.36 14.26 22.04
CA THR A 300 -27.34 14.72 23.44
C THR A 300 -27.84 16.17 23.62
N TYR A 301 -27.91 16.97 22.56
CA TYR A 301 -28.45 18.31 22.57
C TYR A 301 -29.98 18.38 22.34
N ILE A 302 -30.58 17.34 21.79
CA ILE A 302 -32.01 17.30 21.44
C ILE A 302 -32.86 16.69 22.58
N VAL A 303 -32.28 15.79 23.38
CA VAL A 303 -33.01 15.06 24.43
C VAL A 303 -33.36 15.91 25.62
N GLU A 304 -32.63 16.97 25.95
CA GLU A 304 -32.97 17.86 27.07
C GLU A 304 -34.10 18.84 26.78
N THR A 305 -34.41 19.12 25.51
CA THR A 305 -35.46 20.07 25.12
C THR A 305 -36.80 19.45 24.72
N GLU A 306 -36.86 18.14 24.46
CA GLU A 306 -38.07 17.48 23.92
C GLU A 306 -38.67 16.34 24.77
N LEU A 307 -38.35 16.25 26.06
CA LEU A 307 -38.93 15.24 26.95
C LEU A 307 -40.48 15.29 27.05
N ASN A 308 -41.13 16.26 26.41
CA ASN A 308 -42.60 16.41 26.39
C ASN A 308 -43.28 16.13 25.04
N ARG A 309 -42.54 15.65 24.02
CA ARG A 309 -43.09 15.38 22.66
C ARG A 309 -42.60 14.10 22.00
N VAL A 310 -42.26 13.08 22.75
CA VAL A 310 -41.83 11.80 22.18
C VAL A 310 -43.03 10.93 21.88
N LYS A 311 -43.52 10.99 20.63
CA LYS A 311 -44.32 9.91 20.01
C LYS A 311 -43.99 9.60 18.57
N ASP A 312 -43.11 10.37 17.92
CA ASP A 312 -42.85 10.18 16.46
C ASP A 312 -41.37 10.24 16.06
N VAL A 313 -40.41 9.93 16.92
CA VAL A 313 -38.98 9.99 16.61
C VAL A 313 -38.43 8.71 15.97
N GLU A 314 -39.22 7.64 15.89
CA GLU A 314 -38.80 6.39 15.18
C GLU A 314 -38.69 6.51 13.67
N THR A 315 -39.09 7.61 13.05
CA THR A 315 -39.17 7.75 11.58
C THR A 315 -38.12 8.66 10.94
N MET A 316 -37.24 9.27 11.69
CA MET A 316 -36.28 10.27 11.15
C MET A 316 -34.81 9.91 11.17
N ASN A 317 -34.41 8.66 11.35
CA ASN A 317 -33.01 8.29 11.20
C ASN A 317 -32.82 7.46 9.91
N PRO A 318 -32.41 8.10 8.78
CA PRO A 318 -32.19 7.39 7.50
C PRO A 318 -31.04 6.41 7.54
N ASP A 319 -30.14 6.53 8.53
CA ASP A 319 -28.94 5.71 8.64
C ASP A 319 -29.11 4.61 9.69
N SER A 320 -29.70 3.50 9.27
CA SER A 320 -29.81 2.33 10.13
C SER A 320 -28.46 1.64 10.37
N PRO A 321 -28.27 0.90 11.47
CA PRO A 321 -27.03 0.17 11.75
C PRO A 321 -26.69 -0.85 10.67
N GLU A 322 -27.69 -1.42 9.98
CA GLU A 322 -27.50 -2.34 8.87
C GLU A 322 -26.73 -1.69 7.71
N GLN A 323 -26.74 -0.38 7.59
CA GLN A 323 -25.94 0.34 6.60
C GLN A 323 -24.45 0.07 6.79
N LEU A 324 -23.96 0.10 8.02
CA LEU A 324 -22.56 -0.27 8.36
C LEU A 324 -22.37 -1.80 8.27
N PHE A 325 -23.29 -2.57 8.86
CA PHE A 325 -23.10 -4.03 9.01
C PHE A 325 -22.95 -4.77 7.70
N ARG A 326 -23.64 -4.36 6.64
CA ARG A 326 -23.51 -4.94 5.30
C ARG A 326 -22.20 -4.61 4.59
N ARG A 327 -21.42 -3.63 5.09
CA ARG A 327 -20.17 -3.13 4.49
C ARG A 327 -18.92 -3.70 5.14
N ILE A 328 -19.05 -4.28 6.32
CA ILE A 328 -17.92 -4.72 7.14
C ILE A 328 -17.86 -6.23 7.29
N ASN A 329 -16.65 -6.75 7.53
CA ASN A 329 -16.39 -8.12 7.94
C ASN A 329 -15.90 -8.08 9.40
N PRO A 330 -16.79 -8.27 10.39
CA PRO A 330 -16.41 -8.13 11.80
C PRO A 330 -15.59 -9.32 12.26
N MET A 331 -14.56 -9.03 13.06
CA MET A 331 -13.71 -10.03 13.71
C MET A 331 -13.51 -9.65 15.18
N GLU A 332 -13.91 -10.51 16.08
CA GLU A 332 -13.71 -10.34 17.51
C GLU A 332 -12.33 -10.83 17.92
N PHE A 333 -11.59 -9.98 18.58
CA PHE A 333 -10.28 -10.28 19.13
C PHE A 333 -10.39 -10.50 20.63
N THR A 334 -10.31 -11.75 21.06
CA THR A 334 -10.16 -12.12 22.45
C THR A 334 -8.70 -12.35 22.80
N LYS A 335 -8.38 -12.64 24.07
CA LYS A 335 -7.01 -13.00 24.48
C LYS A 335 -6.48 -14.25 23.78
N ASN A 336 -7.35 -15.20 23.48
CA ASN A 336 -6.96 -16.54 23.00
C ASN A 336 -7.31 -16.77 21.52
N SER A 337 -8.30 -16.04 20.98
CA SER A 337 -8.83 -16.32 19.65
C SER A 337 -9.23 -15.09 18.88
N ILE A 338 -9.23 -15.20 17.55
CA ILE A 338 -9.82 -14.28 16.61
C ILE A 338 -11.00 -14.98 15.98
N ILE A 339 -12.19 -14.43 16.14
CA ILE A 339 -13.43 -15.07 15.75
C ILE A 339 -14.15 -14.18 14.73
N PRO A 340 -14.29 -14.62 13.47
CA PRO A 340 -15.10 -13.91 12.50
C PRO A 340 -16.59 -13.97 12.87
N HIS A 341 -17.32 -12.91 12.51
CA HIS A 341 -18.76 -12.81 12.69
C HIS A 341 -19.43 -12.61 11.34
N PHE A 342 -20.70 -12.96 11.23
CA PHE A 342 -21.55 -12.61 10.10
C PHE A 342 -22.88 -12.04 10.57
N TRP A 343 -23.48 -11.22 9.74
CA TRP A 343 -24.80 -10.67 10.01
C TRP A 343 -25.89 -11.63 9.55
N ASP A 344 -26.72 -12.08 10.50
CA ASP A 344 -27.89 -12.89 10.21
C ASP A 344 -29.10 -11.97 9.93
N ASN A 345 -29.56 -11.97 8.69
CA ASN A 345 -30.67 -11.12 8.25
C ASN A 345 -32.01 -11.50 8.89
N ASP A 346 -32.22 -12.76 9.24
CA ASP A 346 -33.48 -13.25 9.82
C ASP A 346 -33.58 -12.90 11.29
N GLU A 347 -32.50 -13.10 12.04
CA GLU A 347 -32.45 -12.81 13.46
C GLU A 347 -31.99 -11.39 13.79
N LYS A 348 -31.60 -10.59 12.77
CA LYS A 348 -31.13 -9.19 12.92
C LYS A 348 -30.02 -9.05 13.96
N LYS A 349 -29.05 -9.96 13.95
CA LYS A 349 -27.90 -9.95 14.86
C LYS A 349 -26.66 -10.53 14.23
N PHE A 350 -25.49 -10.22 14.82
CA PHE A 350 -24.24 -10.91 14.48
C PHE A 350 -24.18 -12.28 15.12
N LYS A 351 -23.69 -13.25 14.34
CA LYS A 351 -23.42 -14.63 14.80
C LYS A 351 -21.95 -14.96 14.60
N LEU A 352 -21.40 -15.75 15.50
CA LEU A 352 -20.03 -16.23 15.50
C LEU A 352 -19.84 -17.31 14.43
N LEU A 353 -18.75 -17.20 13.64
CA LEU A 353 -18.27 -18.25 12.76
C LEU A 353 -17.15 -19.05 13.46
N ASN A 354 -17.54 -19.84 14.48
CA ASN A 354 -16.59 -20.57 15.32
C ASN A 354 -15.72 -21.57 14.54
N GLU A 355 -16.21 -22.11 13.44
CA GLU A 355 -15.47 -23.02 12.55
C GLU A 355 -14.28 -22.33 11.85
N TYR A 356 -14.29 -21.00 11.78
CA TYR A 356 -13.21 -20.17 11.24
C TYR A 356 -12.44 -19.44 12.32
N ALA A 357 -12.68 -19.74 13.59
CA ALA A 357 -11.92 -19.16 14.69
C ALA A 357 -10.45 -19.58 14.63
N GLN A 358 -9.56 -18.65 14.86
CA GLN A 358 -8.12 -18.86 14.85
C GLN A 358 -7.52 -18.52 16.20
N GLU A 359 -6.39 -19.18 16.55
CA GLU A 359 -5.60 -18.81 17.71
C GLU A 359 -5.06 -17.37 17.57
N ASN A 360 -5.21 -16.60 18.63
CA ASN A 360 -4.70 -15.23 18.66
C ASN A 360 -3.24 -15.18 19.12
N LYS A 361 -2.32 -15.16 18.17
CA LYS A 361 -0.87 -15.09 18.40
C LYS A 361 -0.34 -13.68 18.72
N TRP A 362 -1.16 -12.65 18.54
CA TRP A 362 -0.78 -11.23 18.69
C TRP A 362 -1.23 -10.64 20.03
N SER A 363 -2.03 -11.38 20.80
CA SER A 363 -2.49 -10.93 22.11
C SER A 363 -1.32 -10.88 23.10
N LYS A 364 -1.23 -9.76 23.81
CA LYS A 364 -0.41 -9.66 25.01
C LYS A 364 -1.25 -10.19 26.17
N HIS A 365 -0.87 -11.31 26.76
CA HIS A 365 -1.59 -11.90 27.91
C HIS A 365 -1.69 -10.95 29.10
N ASN A 366 -0.70 -10.06 29.25
CA ASN A 366 -0.72 -8.95 30.19
C ASN A 366 -0.30 -7.67 29.45
N PRO A 367 -1.22 -6.80 29.03
CA PRO A 367 -0.90 -5.54 28.37
C PRO A 367 -0.28 -4.50 29.31
N PHE A 368 -0.33 -4.73 30.63
CA PHE A 368 0.26 -3.85 31.60
C PHE A 368 1.69 -4.28 31.92
N PRO A 369 2.64 -3.34 32.07
CA PRO A 369 3.98 -3.66 32.49
C PRO A 369 3.96 -4.31 33.87
N SER A 370 4.77 -5.31 34.07
CA SER A 370 4.93 -5.92 35.39
C SER A 370 5.57 -4.93 36.37
N LYS A 371 5.37 -5.17 37.68
CA LYS A 371 6.02 -4.35 38.71
C LYS A 371 7.54 -4.30 38.53
N ASN A 372 8.16 -5.43 38.13
CA ASN A 372 9.61 -5.52 37.94
C ASN A 372 10.07 -4.72 36.71
N GLU A 373 9.34 -4.75 35.58
CA GLU A 373 9.62 -3.91 34.44
C GLU A 373 9.55 -2.43 34.78
N LEU A 374 8.49 -2.01 35.52
CA LEU A 374 8.37 -0.61 35.96
C LEU A 374 9.50 -0.19 36.91
N ILE A 375 9.90 -1.05 37.84
CA ILE A 375 11.02 -0.78 38.74
C ILE A 375 12.31 -0.62 37.92
N GLU A 376 12.58 -1.51 36.97
CA GLU A 376 13.76 -1.44 36.11
C GLU A 376 13.79 -0.16 35.28
N ASP A 377 12.64 0.21 34.67
CA ASP A 377 12.52 1.42 33.87
C ASP A 377 12.71 2.69 34.75
N PHE A 378 12.10 2.72 35.92
CA PHE A 378 12.26 3.85 36.82
C PHE A 378 13.66 3.95 37.41
N SER A 379 14.32 2.83 37.73
CA SER A 379 15.72 2.82 38.15
C SER A 379 16.63 3.36 37.05
N LYS A 380 16.40 3.04 35.79
CA LYS A 380 17.15 3.58 34.64
C LYS A 380 16.90 5.09 34.44
N LEU A 381 15.68 5.57 34.68
CA LEU A 381 15.32 6.99 34.51
C LEU A 381 15.78 7.90 35.64
N PHE A 382 15.69 7.42 36.88
CA PHE A 382 15.90 8.25 38.07
C PHE A 382 17.23 7.96 38.78
N GLY A 383 17.98 6.93 38.30
CA GLY A 383 19.21 6.50 38.94
C GLY A 383 18.96 5.86 40.33
N ASP A 384 19.83 4.96 40.75
CA ASP A 384 19.88 4.53 42.16
C ASP A 384 20.50 5.64 43.02
N ASP A 385 19.78 6.74 43.20
CA ASP A 385 20.13 7.75 44.21
C ASP A 385 19.85 7.22 45.65
N ASN A 386 20.35 6.04 45.93
CA ASN A 386 20.49 5.53 47.30
C ASN A 386 21.88 5.86 47.88
N ASN A 387 22.32 7.10 47.69
CA ASN A 387 23.43 7.68 48.45
C ASN A 387 23.03 9.05 49.00
N VAL A 388 22.06 9.05 49.91
CA VAL A 388 21.96 10.14 50.90
C VAL A 388 22.05 9.51 52.27
N VAL A 389 23.15 9.80 52.89
CA VAL A 389 23.51 9.53 54.29
C VAL A 389 22.51 10.19 55.25
#